data_b14785acdc26044668894c6fd9b478ca
#
_entry.id   b14785acdc26044668894c6fd9b478ca
#
_cell.length_a   1.000
_cell.length_b   1.000
_cell.length_c   1.000
_cell.angle_alpha   90.00
_cell.angle_beta   90.00
_cell.angle_gamma   90.00
#
_symmetry.space_group_name_H-M   'P 1'
#
loop_
_entity.id
_entity.type
_entity.pdbx_description
1 polymer ?
#
loop_
_entity_poly.entity_id
_entity_poly.type
_entity_poly.pdbx_seq_one_letter_code
_entity_poly.pdbx_strand_id
1 'polypeptide(L)'
;SWADFDRVIHALFTDTFWSACNDNGNAPIYLEHDGQLFILDCAYGDQYYNSNIPDEFALTARADDRIDFTVTAHYSYPYPRQDETEAERDKRLETSYEYTRTYPVTLIYTDAGWRFDAFATPNQADMQLIGEWDGVEETDFYLPNN
;
A
#
# COMPACT_ATOMS: atom_id res chain seq x y z
N SER A 1 -17.95 14.22 2.84
CA SER A 1 -18.78 13.74 3.97
C SER A 1 -18.50 12.27 4.25
N TRP A 2 -18.86 11.83 5.47
CA TRP A 2 -18.81 10.40 5.81
C TRP A 2 -19.65 9.56 4.85
N ALA A 3 -20.87 9.97 4.55
CA ALA A 3 -21.78 9.21 3.69
C ALA A 3 -21.23 8.96 2.27
N ASP A 4 -20.49 9.89 1.71
CA ASP A 4 -19.86 9.71 0.40
C ASP A 4 -18.69 8.73 0.48
N PHE A 5 -17.88 8.84 1.51
CA PHE A 5 -16.75 7.94 1.79
C PHE A 5 -17.25 6.51 2.03
N ASP A 6 -18.20 6.32 2.94
CA ASP A 6 -18.81 5.05 3.31
C ASP A 6 -19.38 4.33 2.07
N ARG A 7 -20.12 5.06 1.24
CA ARG A 7 -20.68 4.53 -0.02
C ARG A 7 -19.58 4.00 -0.96
N VAL A 8 -18.45 4.71 -1.07
CA VAL A 8 -17.33 4.28 -1.92
C VAL A 8 -16.64 3.05 -1.34
N ILE A 9 -16.40 3.03 -0.03
CA ILE A 9 -15.78 1.91 0.66
C ILE A 9 -16.59 0.62 0.47
N HIS A 10 -17.90 0.65 0.75
CA HIS A 10 -18.78 -0.51 0.58
C HIS A 10 -19.04 -0.88 -0.89
N ALA A 11 -18.74 0.02 -1.83
CA ALA A 11 -18.73 -0.31 -3.25
C ALA A 11 -17.45 -1.04 -3.70
N LEU A 12 -16.35 -0.91 -2.99
CA LEU A 12 -15.04 -1.46 -3.36
C LEU A 12 -14.63 -2.67 -2.52
N PHE A 13 -14.94 -2.69 -1.23
CA PHE A 13 -14.43 -3.65 -0.26
C PHE A 13 -15.54 -4.50 0.34
N THR A 14 -15.20 -5.72 0.79
CA THR A 14 -16.05 -6.47 1.70
C THR A 14 -16.05 -5.82 3.08
N ASP A 15 -17.13 -5.97 3.84
CA ASP A 15 -17.24 -5.41 5.18
C ASP A 15 -16.16 -5.98 6.11
N THR A 16 -15.87 -7.28 5.99
CA THR A 16 -14.84 -7.96 6.79
C THR A 16 -13.46 -7.39 6.50
N PHE A 17 -13.11 -7.23 5.22
CA PHE A 17 -11.82 -6.69 4.83
C PHE A 17 -11.70 -5.22 5.20
N TRP A 18 -12.73 -4.42 4.96
CA TRP A 18 -12.74 -3.02 5.36
C TRP A 18 -12.56 -2.84 6.87
N SER A 19 -13.28 -3.61 7.69
CA SER A 19 -13.14 -3.55 9.15
C SER A 19 -11.71 -3.84 9.60
N ALA A 20 -11.04 -4.84 8.98
CA ALA A 20 -9.64 -5.14 9.27
C ALA A 20 -8.69 -4.02 8.83
N CYS A 21 -8.94 -3.38 7.67
CA CYS A 21 -8.13 -2.26 7.18
C CYS A 21 -8.31 -0.99 8.01
N ASN A 22 -9.50 -0.79 8.58
CA ASN A 22 -9.80 0.40 9.39
C ASN A 22 -9.37 0.27 10.86
N ASP A 23 -8.85 -0.88 11.27
CA ASP A 23 -8.39 -1.14 12.63
C ASP A 23 -6.86 -1.03 12.73
N ASN A 24 -6.35 -0.12 13.53
CA ASN A 24 -4.92 -0.02 13.88
C ASN A 24 -4.59 -0.61 15.25
N GLY A 25 -5.54 -1.33 15.87
CA GLY A 25 -5.39 -1.96 17.19
C GLY A 25 -5.71 -1.05 18.39
N ASN A 26 -5.79 0.26 18.21
CA ASN A 26 -6.10 1.22 19.27
C ASN A 26 -7.36 2.05 18.98
N ALA A 27 -7.57 2.40 17.71
CA ALA A 27 -8.70 3.19 17.24
C ALA A 27 -8.91 2.96 15.74
N PRO A 28 -10.10 3.22 15.19
CA PRO A 28 -10.27 3.21 13.74
C PRO A 28 -9.43 4.30 13.07
N ILE A 29 -8.86 3.98 11.90
CA ILE A 29 -8.10 4.95 11.09
C ILE A 29 -9.03 6.02 10.53
N TYR A 30 -10.21 5.60 10.09
CA TYR A 30 -11.26 6.49 9.57
C TYR A 30 -12.45 6.46 10.52
N LEU A 31 -12.89 7.61 10.96
CA LEU A 31 -13.94 7.77 11.97
C LEU A 31 -15.04 8.72 11.48
N GLU A 32 -16.29 8.37 11.75
CA GLU A 32 -17.44 9.26 11.60
C GLU A 32 -17.65 10.07 12.87
N HIS A 33 -17.86 11.38 12.72
CA HIS A 33 -18.35 12.24 13.78
C HIS A 33 -19.21 13.37 13.18
N ASP A 34 -20.45 13.47 13.60
CA ASP A 34 -21.43 14.46 13.11
C ASP A 34 -21.55 14.53 11.57
N GLY A 35 -21.54 13.36 10.91
CA GLY A 35 -21.61 13.25 9.45
C GLY A 35 -20.33 13.64 8.72
N GLN A 36 -19.25 13.93 9.44
CA GLN A 36 -17.94 14.27 8.90
C GLN A 36 -17.01 13.05 8.94
N LEU A 37 -16.09 13.00 7.97
CA LEU A 37 -15.00 12.04 7.94
C LEU A 37 -13.80 12.63 8.69
N PHE A 38 -13.31 11.91 9.67
CA PHE A 38 -12.04 12.16 10.35
C PHE A 38 -11.07 11.03 10.02
N ILE A 39 -9.80 11.37 9.90
CA ILE A 39 -8.71 10.45 9.61
C ILE A 39 -7.70 10.57 10.74
N LEU A 40 -7.32 9.43 11.31
CA LEU A 40 -6.26 9.39 12.30
C LEU A 40 -4.95 9.87 11.65
N ASP A 41 -4.30 10.85 12.28
CA ASP A 41 -2.99 11.30 11.86
C ASP A 41 -1.96 10.21 12.19
N CYS A 42 -1.47 9.53 11.15
CA CYS A 42 -0.47 8.48 11.26
C CYS A 42 0.69 8.76 10.30
N ALA A 43 1.90 8.53 10.79
CA ALA A 43 3.09 8.57 9.95
C ALA A 43 3.07 7.37 8.99
N TYR A 44 2.98 7.65 7.70
CA TYR A 44 3.28 6.67 6.65
C TYR A 44 4.79 6.68 6.44
N GLY A 45 5.42 5.50 6.41
CA GLY A 45 6.88 5.37 6.28
C GLY A 45 7.44 6.01 4.99
N ASP A 46 8.76 6.08 4.89
CA ASP A 46 9.53 6.79 3.85
C ASP A 46 9.55 6.09 2.48
N GLN A 47 8.51 5.36 2.11
CA GLN A 47 8.43 4.65 0.84
C GLN A 47 7.88 5.57 -0.26
N TYR A 48 8.61 5.68 -1.36
CA TYR A 48 8.20 6.46 -2.51
C TYR A 48 7.77 5.56 -3.66
N TYR A 49 6.46 5.47 -3.86
CA TYR A 49 5.86 4.79 -5.00
C TYR A 49 6.20 5.52 -6.31
N ASN A 50 6.80 4.80 -7.25
CA ASN A 50 7.18 5.34 -8.55
C ASN A 50 6.05 5.19 -9.58
N SER A 51 5.15 6.16 -9.62
CA SER A 51 4.02 6.17 -10.57
C SER A 51 4.40 6.31 -12.04
N ASN A 52 5.69 6.53 -12.36
CA ASN A 52 6.16 6.59 -13.75
C ASN A 52 6.39 5.20 -14.35
N ILE A 53 6.46 4.16 -13.51
CA ILE A 53 6.57 2.77 -13.93
C ILE A 53 5.20 2.12 -13.70
N PRO A 54 4.55 1.58 -14.76
CA PRO A 54 3.26 0.90 -14.60
C PRO A 54 3.37 -0.31 -13.67
N ASP A 55 2.39 -0.49 -12.79
CA ASP A 55 2.27 -1.71 -12.00
C ASP A 55 2.04 -2.92 -12.89
N GLU A 56 2.62 -4.05 -12.50
CA GLU A 56 2.44 -5.33 -13.17
C GLU A 56 1.36 -6.15 -12.45
N PHE A 57 0.50 -6.82 -13.24
CA PHE A 57 -0.59 -7.65 -12.73
C PHE A 57 -0.41 -9.07 -13.22
N ALA A 58 -0.43 -10.04 -12.31
CA ALA A 58 -0.37 -11.46 -12.65
C ALA A 58 -1.51 -12.24 -12.00
N LEU A 59 -2.36 -12.86 -12.84
CA LEU A 59 -3.43 -13.74 -12.39
C LEU A 59 -2.83 -15.01 -11.78
N THR A 60 -3.19 -15.33 -10.54
CA THR A 60 -2.72 -16.51 -9.83
C THR A 60 -3.77 -17.62 -9.72
N ALA A 61 -5.06 -17.26 -9.56
CA ALA A 61 -6.17 -18.20 -9.60
C ALA A 61 -7.47 -17.52 -10.02
N ARG A 62 -8.40 -18.30 -10.58
CA ARG A 62 -9.74 -17.83 -10.96
C ARG A 62 -10.78 -18.92 -10.77
N ALA A 63 -11.90 -18.55 -10.15
CA ALA A 63 -13.15 -19.29 -10.07
C ALA A 63 -14.31 -18.36 -10.47
N ASP A 64 -15.55 -18.86 -10.47
CA ASP A 64 -16.73 -18.09 -10.90
C ASP A 64 -16.99 -16.88 -9.96
N ASP A 65 -16.68 -17.05 -8.68
CA ASP A 65 -16.94 -16.08 -7.60
C ASP A 65 -15.67 -15.52 -6.95
N ARG A 66 -14.48 -15.90 -7.45
CA ARG A 66 -13.20 -15.51 -6.87
C ARG A 66 -12.13 -15.28 -7.93
N ILE A 67 -11.34 -14.23 -7.76
CA ILE A 67 -10.15 -13.94 -8.54
C ILE A 67 -9.02 -13.62 -7.58
N ASP A 68 -7.90 -14.35 -7.69
CA ASP A 68 -6.65 -14.05 -7.00
C ASP A 68 -5.61 -13.60 -8.03
N PHE A 69 -4.91 -12.52 -7.71
CA PHE A 69 -3.84 -11.99 -8.54
C PHE A 69 -2.78 -11.30 -7.68
N THR A 70 -1.63 -11.01 -8.25
CA THR A 70 -0.62 -10.17 -7.63
C THR A 70 -0.49 -8.85 -8.35
N VAL A 71 -0.14 -7.81 -7.60
CA VAL A 71 0.25 -6.50 -8.12
C VAL A 71 1.69 -6.27 -7.72
N THR A 72 2.58 -6.07 -8.69
CA THR A 72 3.97 -5.69 -8.44
C THR A 72 4.11 -4.20 -8.71
N ALA A 73 4.38 -3.44 -7.65
CA ALA A 73 4.55 -2.00 -7.67
C ALA A 73 6.01 -1.62 -7.47
N HIS A 74 6.42 -0.50 -8.05
CA HIS A 74 7.79 0.01 -8.03
C HIS A 74 7.96 1.13 -7.02
N TYR A 75 9.04 1.09 -6.27
CA TYR A 75 9.37 2.05 -5.21
C TYR A 75 10.82 2.49 -5.31
N SER A 76 11.10 3.64 -4.71
CA SER A 76 12.47 4.10 -4.48
C SER A 76 12.64 4.57 -3.04
N TYR A 77 13.88 4.55 -2.57
CA TYR A 77 14.28 5.03 -1.25
C TYR A 77 15.63 5.74 -1.36
N PRO A 78 15.94 6.77 -0.62
CA PRO A 78 15.07 7.48 0.32
C PRO A 78 14.07 8.41 -0.39
N TYR A 79 13.01 8.78 0.35
CA TYR A 79 11.95 9.67 -0.12
C TYR A 79 12.50 11.08 -0.44
N PRO A 80 12.19 11.69 -1.61
CA PRO A 80 12.57 13.06 -1.91
C PRO A 80 11.85 14.03 -0.97
N ARG A 81 12.60 14.93 -0.31
CA ARG A 81 12.02 15.97 0.56
C ARG A 81 11.65 17.19 -0.25
N GLN A 82 10.55 17.86 0.10
CA GLN A 82 10.08 19.05 -0.62
C GLN A 82 11.01 20.27 -0.47
N ASP A 83 11.76 20.35 0.63
CA ASP A 83 12.69 21.41 1.00
C ASP A 83 14.17 21.05 0.79
N GLU A 84 14.42 19.95 0.06
CA GLU A 84 15.74 19.41 -0.23
C GLU A 84 16.56 20.40 -1.05
N THR A 85 17.76 20.75 -0.56
CA THR A 85 18.75 21.52 -1.32
C THR A 85 19.30 20.70 -2.48
N GLU A 86 19.89 21.35 -3.48
CA GLU A 86 20.50 20.65 -4.61
C GLU A 86 21.58 19.65 -4.16
N ALA A 87 22.42 20.02 -3.19
CA ALA A 87 23.46 19.15 -2.64
C ALA A 87 22.88 17.93 -1.88
N GLU A 88 21.78 18.12 -1.14
CA GLU A 88 21.08 17.02 -0.46
C GLU A 88 20.41 16.09 -1.46
N ARG A 89 19.79 16.64 -2.51
CA ARG A 89 19.23 15.86 -3.61
C ARG A 89 20.30 15.00 -4.29
N ASP A 90 21.45 15.61 -4.66
CA ASP A 90 22.52 14.89 -5.35
C ASP A 90 23.09 13.77 -4.45
N LYS A 91 23.29 14.05 -3.16
CA LYS A 91 23.69 13.02 -2.20
C LYS A 91 22.66 11.90 -2.05
N ARG A 92 21.38 12.24 -2.02
CA ARG A 92 20.29 11.25 -1.98
C ARG A 92 20.31 10.36 -3.23
N LEU A 93 20.48 10.96 -4.42
CA LEU A 93 20.53 10.22 -5.68
C LEU A 93 21.74 9.28 -5.76
N GLU A 94 22.88 9.63 -5.13
CA GLU A 94 24.05 8.74 -5.02
C GLU A 94 23.76 7.50 -4.14
N THR A 95 22.82 7.61 -3.19
CA THR A 95 22.47 6.56 -2.23
C THR A 95 21.06 6.01 -2.44
N SER A 96 20.34 6.47 -3.47
CA SER A 96 18.99 5.98 -3.75
C SER A 96 19.04 4.60 -4.41
N TYR A 97 18.10 3.76 -4.07
CA TYR A 97 17.91 2.45 -4.67
C TYR A 97 16.45 2.24 -5.00
N GLU A 98 16.22 1.36 -5.96
CA GLU A 98 14.89 0.98 -6.42
C GLU A 98 14.56 -0.45 -5.96
N TYR A 99 13.30 -0.69 -5.68
CA TYR A 99 12.81 -2.01 -5.30
C TYR A 99 11.37 -2.20 -5.74
N THR A 100 10.95 -3.44 -5.82
CA THR A 100 9.55 -3.79 -6.06
C THR A 100 8.91 -4.34 -4.79
N ARG A 101 7.59 -4.19 -4.69
CA ARG A 101 6.75 -4.91 -3.74
C ARG A 101 5.64 -5.62 -4.47
N THR A 102 5.49 -6.90 -4.19
CA THR A 102 4.45 -7.73 -4.79
C THR A 102 3.38 -8.02 -3.77
N TYR A 103 2.19 -7.52 -4.04
CA TYR A 103 1.02 -7.62 -3.18
C TYR A 103 0.07 -8.69 -3.68
N PRO A 104 -0.22 -9.76 -2.91
CA PRO A 104 -1.33 -10.64 -3.22
C PRO A 104 -2.66 -9.91 -2.99
N VAL A 105 -3.59 -10.07 -3.93
CA VAL A 105 -4.90 -9.45 -3.94
C VAL A 105 -5.97 -10.49 -4.22
N THR A 106 -7.07 -10.45 -3.48
CA THR A 106 -8.25 -11.28 -3.71
C THR A 106 -9.47 -10.40 -3.98
N LEU A 107 -10.19 -10.74 -5.04
CA LEU A 107 -11.55 -10.26 -5.30
C LEU A 107 -12.53 -11.40 -5.10
N ILE A 108 -13.68 -11.12 -4.50
CA ILE A 108 -14.82 -12.03 -4.44
C ILE A 108 -16.06 -11.40 -5.09
N TYR A 109 -16.93 -12.25 -5.66
CA TYR A 109 -18.20 -11.83 -6.19
C TYR A 109 -19.28 -11.95 -5.11
N THR A 110 -19.94 -10.83 -4.85
CA THR A 110 -21.04 -10.71 -3.88
C THR A 110 -22.34 -10.41 -4.60
N ASP A 111 -23.46 -10.41 -3.92
CA ASP A 111 -24.76 -9.98 -4.48
C ASP A 111 -24.72 -8.54 -5.03
N ALA A 112 -23.79 -7.73 -4.54
CA ALA A 112 -23.57 -6.34 -4.97
C ALA A 112 -22.43 -6.20 -6.01
N GLY A 113 -21.87 -7.30 -6.54
CA GLY A 113 -20.79 -7.34 -7.52
C GLY A 113 -19.43 -7.67 -6.91
N TRP A 114 -18.37 -7.50 -7.70
CA TRP A 114 -16.99 -7.76 -7.28
C TRP A 114 -16.53 -6.80 -6.20
N ARG A 115 -15.86 -7.33 -5.17
CA ARG A 115 -15.29 -6.58 -4.04
C ARG A 115 -13.89 -7.08 -3.71
N PHE A 116 -13.02 -6.17 -3.31
CA PHE A 116 -11.76 -6.54 -2.68
C PHE A 116 -12.03 -7.20 -1.32
N ASP A 117 -11.49 -8.39 -1.12
CA ASP A 117 -11.64 -9.18 0.10
C ASP A 117 -10.33 -9.34 0.86
N ALA A 118 -9.21 -9.23 0.15
CA ALA A 118 -7.88 -9.16 0.74
C ALA A 118 -6.91 -8.45 -0.20
N PHE A 119 -5.98 -7.72 0.38
CA PHE A 119 -4.67 -7.40 -0.21
C PHE A 119 -3.65 -7.21 0.93
N ALA A 120 -2.40 -7.53 0.65
CA ALA A 120 -1.33 -7.39 1.64
C ALA A 120 -1.05 -5.91 1.93
N THR A 121 -0.71 -5.62 3.17
CA THR A 121 -0.10 -4.32 3.53
C THR A 121 1.34 -4.26 3.01
N PRO A 122 1.97 -3.07 2.91
CA PRO A 122 3.38 -2.97 2.51
C PRO A 122 4.32 -3.88 3.29
N ASN A 123 4.07 -4.09 4.59
CA ASN A 123 4.89 -4.95 5.45
C ASN A 123 4.69 -6.46 5.21
N GLN A 124 3.65 -6.84 4.49
CA GLN A 124 3.30 -8.23 4.15
C GLN A 124 3.58 -8.56 2.69
N ALA A 125 3.93 -7.56 1.88
CA ALA A 125 4.26 -7.75 0.48
C ALA A 125 5.67 -8.30 0.33
N ASP A 126 5.87 -9.22 -0.62
CA ASP A 126 7.20 -9.66 -1.00
C ASP A 126 7.97 -8.48 -1.61
N MET A 127 9.17 -8.24 -1.10
CA MET A 127 10.03 -7.16 -1.56
C MET A 127 11.23 -7.73 -2.32
N GLN A 128 11.60 -7.08 -3.41
CA GLN A 128 12.79 -7.41 -4.18
C GLN A 128 13.55 -6.14 -4.57
N LEU A 129 14.84 -6.08 -4.22
CA LEU A 129 15.75 -5.03 -4.70
C LEU A 129 15.96 -5.16 -6.23
N ILE A 130 16.01 -4.02 -6.90
CA ILE A 130 16.36 -3.91 -8.31
C ILE A 130 17.82 -3.49 -8.41
N GLY A 131 18.67 -4.41 -8.87
CA GLY A 131 20.11 -4.21 -8.99
C GLY A 131 20.90 -4.67 -7.75
N GLU A 132 22.23 -4.51 -7.82
CA GLU A 132 23.15 -4.78 -6.72
C GLU A 132 23.50 -3.46 -6.01
N TRP A 133 23.27 -3.43 -4.69
CA TRP A 133 23.53 -2.27 -3.87
C TRP A 133 24.47 -2.65 -2.72
N ASP A 134 25.68 -2.09 -2.71
CA ASP A 134 26.68 -2.37 -1.68
C ASP A 134 26.18 -1.96 -0.29
N GLY A 135 26.06 -2.94 0.61
CA GLY A 135 25.71 -2.73 2.01
C GLY A 135 24.22 -2.52 2.28
N VAL A 136 23.34 -2.79 1.30
CA VAL A 136 21.89 -2.76 1.48
C VAL A 136 21.36 -4.19 1.44
N GLU A 137 20.69 -4.62 2.49
CA GLU A 137 20.03 -5.91 2.59
C GLU A 137 18.50 -5.71 2.56
N GLU A 138 17.75 -6.72 2.08
CA GLU A 138 16.28 -6.68 2.09
C GLU A 138 15.70 -6.39 3.48
N THR A 139 16.39 -6.84 4.53
CA THR A 139 16.02 -6.63 5.94
C THR A 139 16.07 -5.16 6.36
N ASP A 140 16.83 -4.30 5.67
CA ASP A 140 16.94 -2.88 5.98
C ASP A 140 15.62 -2.12 5.72
N PHE A 141 14.70 -2.73 4.96
CA PHE A 141 13.40 -2.17 4.59
C PHE A 141 12.24 -2.64 5.48
N TYR A 142 12.47 -3.62 6.31
CA TYR A 142 11.52 -4.00 7.33
C TYR A 142 11.63 -3.01 8.47
N LEU A 143 10.73 -2.02 8.49
CA LEU A 143 10.55 -1.19 9.69
C LEU A 143 10.23 -2.15 10.83
N PRO A 144 10.99 -2.12 11.95
CA PRO A 144 10.62 -2.90 13.11
C PRO A 144 9.21 -2.47 13.52
N ASN A 145 8.33 -3.44 13.70
CA ASN A 145 7.03 -3.21 14.34
C ASN A 145 7.31 -2.61 15.71
N ASN A 146 7.13 -1.30 15.86
CA ASN A 146 7.09 -0.63 17.15
C ASN A 146 5.71 -0.82 17.78
#